data_dd6579548cbaee36bbb8f34f38cfc720
#
_entry.id   dd6579548cbaee36bbb8f34f38cfc720
#
_cell.length_a   1.000
_cell.length_b   1.000
_cell.length_c   1.000
_cell.angle_alpha   90.00
_cell.angle_beta   90.00
_cell.angle_gamma   90.00
#
_symmetry.space_group_name_H-M   'P 1'
#
loop_
_entity.id
_entity.type
_entity.pdbx_description
1 polymer ?
#
loop_
_entity_poly.entity_id
_entity_poly.type
_entity_poly.pdbx_seq_one_letter_code
_entity_poly.pdbx_strand_id
1 'polypeptide(L)'
;IIFISGQIPIKNKNILYKGKLGKEISVEEGKKAAELCIINTFAILKKATNNNLLSIKKCVKLNVFINSIDNFFEQPEVADGASKLLNKILHPNGSHSRSAVSCNSLPRNVSVEIDSIFEIKSV
;
A
#
# COMPACT_ATOMS: atom_id res chain seq x y z
N ILE A 1 -17.46 -2.05 6.79
CA ILE A 1 -16.11 -2.55 6.54
C ILE A 1 -15.94 -2.83 5.06
N ILE A 2 -14.87 -2.32 4.47
CA ILE A 2 -14.49 -2.64 3.09
C ILE A 2 -13.12 -3.32 3.11
N PHE A 3 -13.03 -4.47 2.46
CA PHE A 3 -11.77 -5.17 2.22
C PHE A 3 -11.29 -4.79 0.81
N ILE A 4 -10.08 -4.27 0.72
CA ILE A 4 -9.47 -3.90 -0.57
C ILE A 4 -8.44 -4.96 -0.95
N SER A 5 -8.61 -5.54 -2.13
CA SER A 5 -7.66 -6.53 -2.67
C SER A 5 -6.27 -5.93 -2.85
N GLY A 6 -5.27 -6.78 -2.92
CA GLY A 6 -3.89 -6.36 -3.10
C GLY A 6 -3.71 -5.42 -4.27
N GLN A 7 -3.15 -4.24 -3.99
CA GLN A 7 -2.84 -3.23 -5.00
C GLN A 7 -1.35 -3.22 -5.27
N ILE A 8 -0.98 -3.04 -6.53
CA ILE A 8 0.40 -3.03 -6.99
C ILE A 8 0.75 -1.64 -7.54
N PRO A 9 2.04 -1.32 -7.71
CA PRO A 9 2.43 0.03 -8.12
C PRO A 9 2.25 0.22 -9.64
N ILE A 10 0.99 0.42 -10.04
CA ILE A 10 0.61 0.72 -11.43
C ILE A 10 0.29 2.20 -11.56
N LYS A 11 0.78 2.82 -12.64
CA LYS A 11 0.45 4.18 -13.02
C LYS A 11 0.33 4.24 -14.54
N ASN A 12 -0.79 4.78 -15.04
CA ASN A 12 -1.04 4.89 -16.48
C ASN A 12 -0.87 3.55 -17.22
N LYS A 13 -1.42 2.47 -16.62
CA LYS A 13 -1.37 1.10 -17.14
C LYS A 13 0.02 0.48 -17.15
N ASN A 14 1.03 1.17 -16.60
CA ASN A 14 2.40 0.67 -16.54
C ASN A 14 2.76 0.30 -15.09
N ILE A 15 3.37 -0.86 -14.92
CA ILE A 15 3.90 -1.28 -13.63
C ILE A 15 5.25 -0.59 -13.43
N LEU A 16 5.39 0.09 -12.29
CA LEU A 16 6.63 0.76 -11.91
C LEU A 16 7.31 -0.02 -10.78
N TYR A 17 8.60 0.20 -10.61
CA TYR A 17 9.40 -0.37 -9.52
C TYR A 17 9.33 -1.90 -9.51
N LYS A 18 9.61 -2.54 -10.65
CA LYS A 18 9.67 -4.01 -10.75
C LYS A 18 11.01 -4.52 -10.25
N GLY A 19 10.98 -5.58 -9.48
CA GLY A 19 12.19 -6.22 -8.98
C GLY A 19 12.19 -6.36 -7.47
N LYS A 20 13.33 -6.76 -6.93
CA LYS A 20 13.48 -7.08 -5.51
C LYS A 20 14.13 -5.95 -4.73
N LEU A 21 13.58 -5.64 -3.57
CA LEU A 21 14.24 -4.78 -2.58
C LEU A 21 15.57 -5.42 -2.19
N GLY A 22 16.60 -4.58 -2.16
CA GLY A 22 17.97 -5.04 -1.88
C GLY A 22 18.72 -5.49 -3.12
N LYS A 23 18.07 -5.52 -4.27
CA LYS A 23 18.71 -5.85 -5.56
C LYS A 23 18.42 -4.78 -6.59
N GLU A 24 17.34 -4.92 -7.39
CA GLU A 24 16.98 -3.90 -8.39
C GLU A 24 16.37 -2.65 -7.77
N ILE A 25 15.74 -2.78 -6.60
CA ILE A 25 14.93 -1.73 -5.98
C ILE A 25 15.57 -1.29 -4.66
N SER A 26 15.82 0.01 -4.54
CA SER A 26 16.31 0.62 -3.29
C SER A 26 15.16 0.82 -2.30
N VAL A 27 15.49 1.06 -1.03
CA VAL A 27 14.48 1.37 0.00
C VAL A 27 13.66 2.60 -0.41
N GLU A 28 14.29 3.64 -0.95
CA GLU A 28 13.58 4.85 -1.38
C GLU A 28 12.61 4.56 -2.53
N GLU A 29 13.01 3.73 -3.48
CA GLU A 29 12.12 3.30 -4.55
C GLU A 29 10.98 2.42 -4.01
N GLY A 30 11.28 1.56 -3.05
CA GLY A 30 10.26 0.74 -2.37
C GLY A 30 9.21 1.59 -1.66
N LYS A 31 9.63 2.68 -1.01
CA LYS A 31 8.70 3.64 -0.39
C LYS A 31 7.78 4.26 -1.43
N LYS A 32 8.32 4.64 -2.59
CA LYS A 32 7.53 5.20 -3.69
C LYS A 32 6.56 4.17 -4.26
N ALA A 33 6.98 2.92 -4.37
CA ALA A 33 6.10 1.83 -4.80
C ALA A 33 4.94 1.66 -3.80
N ALA A 34 5.23 1.70 -2.50
CA ALA A 34 4.21 1.61 -1.45
C ALA A 34 3.23 2.78 -1.51
N GLU A 35 3.72 4.00 -1.74
CA GLU A 35 2.86 5.18 -1.93
C GLU A 35 1.90 4.96 -3.11
N LEU A 36 2.41 4.45 -4.21
CA LEU A 36 1.60 4.22 -5.41
C LEU A 36 0.52 3.17 -5.16
N CYS A 37 0.82 2.14 -4.36
CA CYS A 37 -0.17 1.16 -3.94
C CYS A 37 -1.31 1.82 -3.13
N ILE A 38 -0.99 2.79 -2.27
CA ILE A 38 -2.00 3.54 -1.50
C ILE A 38 -2.83 4.43 -2.42
N ILE A 39 -2.22 5.09 -3.39
CA ILE A 39 -2.95 5.90 -4.38
C ILE A 39 -3.97 5.02 -5.10
N ASN A 40 -3.57 3.83 -5.52
CA ASN A 40 -4.45 2.89 -6.21
C ASN A 40 -5.55 2.36 -5.28
N THR A 41 -5.23 2.17 -4.00
CA THR A 41 -6.23 1.81 -2.98
C THR A 41 -7.32 2.88 -2.87
N PHE A 42 -6.94 4.16 -2.82
CA PHE A 42 -7.91 5.25 -2.75
C PHE A 42 -8.71 5.42 -4.03
N ALA A 43 -8.16 5.07 -5.18
CA ALA A 43 -8.93 5.05 -6.43
C ALA A 43 -10.09 4.04 -6.35
N ILE A 44 -9.85 2.89 -5.73
CA ILE A 44 -10.89 1.86 -5.51
C ILE A 44 -11.89 2.33 -4.45
N LEU A 45 -11.41 2.91 -3.35
CA LEU A 45 -12.28 3.46 -2.31
C LEU A 45 -13.18 4.56 -2.86
N LYS A 46 -12.67 5.40 -3.74
CA LYS A 46 -13.45 6.43 -4.41
C LYS A 46 -14.62 5.83 -5.18
N LYS A 47 -14.36 4.76 -5.92
CA LYS A 47 -15.43 4.02 -6.63
C LYS A 47 -16.42 3.41 -5.66
N ALA A 48 -15.94 2.74 -4.63
CA ALA A 48 -16.78 2.02 -3.67
C ALA A 48 -17.67 2.96 -2.84
N THR A 49 -17.28 4.22 -2.70
CA THR A 49 -18.01 5.22 -1.92
C THR A 49 -18.77 6.21 -2.79
N ASN A 50 -18.97 5.91 -4.07
CA ASN A 50 -19.64 6.79 -5.04
C ASN A 50 -19.02 8.19 -5.04
N ASN A 51 -17.70 8.26 -5.11
CA ASN A 51 -16.89 9.49 -5.11
C ASN A 51 -16.92 10.27 -3.80
N ASN A 52 -17.38 9.66 -2.70
CA ASN A 52 -17.43 10.33 -1.41
C ASN A 52 -16.35 9.81 -0.48
N LEU A 53 -15.11 10.26 -0.68
CA LEU A 53 -13.98 9.86 0.17
C LEU A 53 -14.13 10.34 1.61
N LEU A 54 -14.97 11.33 1.87
CA LEU A 54 -15.25 11.81 3.22
C LEU A 54 -16.02 10.78 4.05
N SER A 55 -16.62 9.76 3.40
CA SER A 55 -17.27 8.68 4.10
C SER A 55 -16.28 7.66 4.70
N ILE A 56 -15.01 7.74 4.35
CA ILE A 56 -13.99 6.87 4.94
C ILE A 56 -13.73 7.33 6.36
N LYS A 57 -13.99 6.45 7.32
CA LYS A 57 -13.80 6.76 8.74
C LYS A 57 -12.36 6.55 9.17
N LYS A 58 -11.78 5.41 8.81
CA LYS A 58 -10.39 5.08 9.13
C LYS A 58 -9.91 3.87 8.33
N CYS A 59 -8.61 3.72 8.25
CA CYS A 59 -7.99 2.47 7.85
C CYS A 59 -7.89 1.57 9.10
N VAL A 60 -8.35 0.34 8.98
CA VAL A 60 -8.26 -0.64 10.06
C VAL A 60 -6.92 -1.33 10.03
N LYS A 61 -6.49 -1.78 8.84
CA LYS A 61 -5.26 -2.55 8.72
C LYS A 61 -4.66 -2.45 7.31
N LEU A 62 -3.33 -2.39 7.26
CA LEU A 62 -2.54 -2.61 6.05
C LEU A 62 -1.76 -3.91 6.15
N ASN A 63 -1.76 -4.71 5.10
CA ASN A 63 -0.81 -5.80 4.93
C ASN A 63 0.12 -5.42 3.78
N VAL A 64 1.39 -5.25 4.09
CA VAL A 64 2.40 -4.83 3.10
C VAL A 64 3.29 -6.03 2.78
N PHE A 65 3.23 -6.47 1.53
CA PHE A 65 4.03 -7.58 1.03
C PHE A 65 5.16 -7.02 0.16
N ILE A 66 6.37 -7.45 0.45
CA ILE A 66 7.57 -6.90 -0.17
C ILE A 66 8.33 -8.02 -0.86
N ASN A 67 8.61 -7.83 -2.14
CA ASN A 67 9.46 -8.74 -2.90
C ASN A 67 10.91 -8.35 -2.62
N SER A 68 11.65 -9.18 -1.92
CA SER A 68 13.02 -8.84 -1.51
C SER A 68 13.97 -10.02 -1.59
N ILE A 69 15.26 -9.72 -1.51
CA ILE A 69 16.29 -10.73 -1.28
C ILE A 69 16.17 -11.25 0.15
N ASP A 70 16.80 -12.40 0.43
CA ASP A 70 16.63 -13.11 1.71
C ASP A 70 17.12 -12.31 2.92
N ASN A 71 18.17 -11.52 2.76
CA ASN A 71 18.77 -10.77 3.85
C ASN A 71 18.35 -9.29 3.85
N PHE A 72 17.15 -9.02 3.40
CA PHE A 72 16.55 -7.69 3.48
C PHE A 72 15.71 -7.60 4.75
N PHE A 73 15.96 -6.63 5.61
CA PHE A 73 15.29 -6.48 6.90
C PHE A 73 14.68 -5.09 7.12
N GLU A 74 14.63 -4.26 6.07
CA GLU A 74 14.09 -2.90 6.16
C GLU A 74 12.64 -2.84 5.68
N GLN A 75 11.85 -3.90 5.95
CA GLN A 75 10.44 -3.93 5.61
C GLN A 75 9.66 -2.76 6.24
N PRO A 76 9.89 -2.40 7.53
CA PRO A 76 9.17 -1.27 8.12
C PRO A 76 9.43 0.05 7.38
N GLU A 77 10.66 0.29 6.94
CA GLU A 77 11.02 1.53 6.24
C GLU A 77 10.29 1.62 4.89
N VAL A 78 10.20 0.52 4.16
CA VAL A 78 9.44 0.48 2.91
C VAL A 78 7.96 0.74 3.17
N ALA A 79 7.39 0.05 4.16
CA ALA A 79 5.98 0.20 4.53
C ALA A 79 5.65 1.62 5.02
N ASP A 80 6.62 2.34 5.56
CA ASP A 80 6.44 3.73 5.98
C ASP A 80 6.02 4.63 4.81
N GLY A 81 6.43 4.32 3.59
CA GLY A 81 5.96 5.04 2.41
C GLY A 81 4.44 5.02 2.30
N ALA A 82 3.83 3.87 2.55
CA ALA A 82 2.38 3.73 2.56
C ALA A 82 1.75 4.40 3.77
N SER A 83 2.25 4.12 4.97
CA SER A 83 1.67 4.61 6.21
C SER A 83 1.71 6.13 6.34
N LYS A 84 2.81 6.75 5.94
CA LYS A 84 2.92 8.22 5.99
C LYS A 84 1.93 8.89 5.05
N LEU A 85 1.76 8.37 3.84
CA LEU A 85 0.79 8.90 2.90
C LEU A 85 -0.64 8.71 3.43
N LEU A 86 -0.93 7.52 3.95
CA LEU A 86 -2.24 7.20 4.52
C LEU A 86 -2.58 8.14 5.69
N ASN A 87 -1.63 8.37 6.60
CA ASN A 87 -1.81 9.30 7.71
C ASN A 87 -2.07 10.71 7.23
N LYS A 88 -1.40 11.13 6.17
CA LYS A 88 -1.57 12.46 5.58
C LYS A 88 -2.96 12.62 4.97
N ILE A 89 -3.44 11.60 4.25
CA ILE A 89 -4.75 11.64 3.58
C ILE A 89 -5.89 11.63 4.61
N LEU A 90 -5.78 10.81 5.65
CA LEU A 90 -6.85 10.59 6.63
C LEU A 90 -6.71 11.41 7.91
N HIS A 91 -5.75 12.34 7.96
CA HIS A 91 -5.52 13.14 9.16
C HIS A 91 -6.82 13.74 9.69
N PRO A 92 -7.13 13.68 11.01
CA PRO A 92 -6.30 13.12 12.09
C PRO A 92 -6.53 11.63 12.36
N ASN A 93 -7.29 10.92 11.53
CA ASN A 93 -7.74 9.55 11.76
C ASN A 93 -6.93 8.52 10.95
N GLY A 94 -5.64 8.79 10.76
CA GLY A 94 -4.78 7.95 9.93
C GLY A 94 -4.17 6.74 10.63
N SER A 95 -4.27 6.62 11.94
CA SER A 95 -3.71 5.49 12.68
C SER A 95 -4.32 4.17 12.23
N HIS A 96 -3.49 3.15 12.10
CA HIS A 96 -3.91 1.84 11.60
C HIS A 96 -2.96 0.77 12.12
N SER A 97 -3.40 -0.49 12.11
CA SER A 97 -2.50 -1.61 12.35
C SER A 97 -1.82 -2.00 11.03
N ARG A 98 -0.64 -2.62 11.14
CA ARG A 98 0.16 -2.93 9.96
C ARG A 98 1.01 -4.18 10.18
N SER A 99 1.12 -5.01 9.15
CA SER A 99 2.17 -6.02 9.03
C SER A 99 2.96 -5.73 7.77
N ALA A 100 4.28 -5.86 7.84
CA ALA A 100 5.16 -5.69 6.69
C ALA A 100 6.12 -6.86 6.65
N VAL A 101 5.99 -7.69 5.62
CA VAL A 101 6.77 -8.94 5.49
C VAL A 101 7.28 -9.07 4.06
N SER A 102 8.40 -9.78 3.92
CA SER A 102 8.93 -10.11 2.60
C SER A 102 8.34 -11.40 2.08
N CYS A 103 8.17 -11.46 0.77
CA CYS A 103 7.78 -12.65 0.02
C CYS A 103 8.92 -13.03 -0.91
N ASN A 104 9.01 -14.30 -1.23
CA ASN A 104 10.00 -14.81 -2.16
C ASN A 104 9.80 -14.24 -3.58
N SER A 105 8.55 -13.99 -3.94
CA SER A 105 8.18 -13.35 -5.21
C SER A 105 6.80 -12.73 -5.08
N LEU A 106 6.50 -11.77 -5.94
CA LEU A 106 5.18 -11.17 -6.04
C LEU A 106 4.69 -11.24 -7.49
N PRO A 107 3.36 -11.22 -7.71
CA PRO A 107 2.82 -11.24 -9.06
C PRO A 107 3.43 -10.15 -9.94
N ARG A 108 3.69 -10.48 -11.21
CA ARG A 108 4.22 -9.55 -12.21
C ARG A 108 5.56 -8.94 -11.83
N ASN A 109 6.28 -9.59 -10.90
CA ASN A 109 7.58 -9.13 -10.40
C ASN A 109 7.51 -7.72 -9.77
N VAL A 110 6.37 -7.34 -9.21
CA VAL A 110 6.27 -6.05 -8.51
C VAL A 110 7.12 -6.09 -7.23
N SER A 111 7.56 -4.93 -6.78
CA SER A 111 8.38 -4.81 -5.57
C SER A 111 7.53 -4.80 -4.30
N VAL A 112 6.32 -4.27 -4.38
CA VAL A 112 5.42 -4.11 -3.23
C VAL A 112 3.99 -4.41 -3.67
N GLU A 113 3.23 -5.05 -2.78
CA GLU A 113 1.79 -5.24 -2.92
C GLU A 113 1.15 -4.99 -1.57
N ILE A 114 0.02 -4.28 -1.55
CA ILE A 114 -0.65 -3.91 -0.30
C ILE A 114 -2.13 -4.24 -0.40
N ASP A 115 -2.64 -5.06 0.53
CA ASP A 115 -4.08 -5.17 0.77
C ASP A 115 -4.46 -4.40 2.02
N SER A 116 -5.74 -4.11 2.20
CA SER A 116 -6.15 -3.22 3.27
C SER A 116 -7.61 -3.43 3.67
N ILE A 117 -7.92 -2.96 4.87
CA ILE A 117 -9.28 -2.99 5.42
C ILE A 117 -9.60 -1.59 5.90
N PHE A 118 -10.76 -1.06 5.49
CA PHE A 118 -11.22 0.27 5.86
C PHE A 118 -12.59 0.21 6.51
N GLU A 119 -12.84 1.14 7.40
CA GLU A 119 -14.17 1.38 7.95
C GLU A 119 -14.74 2.62 7.29
N ILE A 120 -15.98 2.51 6.80
CA ILE A 120 -16.69 3.65 6.22
C ILE A 120 -17.87 4.00 7.11
N LYS A 121 -18.29 5.26 7.04
CA LYS A 121 -19.47 5.73 7.77
C LYS A 121 -20.73 5.10 7.18
N SER A 122 -21.68 4.78 8.04
CA SER A 122 -22.99 4.35 7.59
C SER A 122 -23.68 5.46 6.82
N VAL A 123 -24.42 5.09 5.80
CA VAL A 123 -25.23 6.00 5.03
C VAL A 123 -26.51 6.30 5.77
#